data_12518f0f888ed2af8475ebf3e51b9873
#
_entry.id   12518f0f888ed2af8475ebf3e51b9873
#
_cell.length_a   1.000
_cell.length_b   1.000
_cell.length_c   1.000
_cell.angle_alpha   90.00
_cell.angle_beta   90.00
_cell.angle_gamma   90.00
#
_symmetry.space_group_name_H-M   'P 1'
#
loop_
_entity.id
_entity.type
_entity.pdbx_description
1 polymer ?
#
loop_
_entity_poly.entity_id
_entity_poly.type
_entity_poly.pdbx_seq_one_letter_code
_entity_poly.pdbx_strand_id
1 'polypeptide(L)'
;MANEPFLTRSPRRISRGLLALACAILLVPGEGAPLAQATAPADAPKAAAPEEAAAKLPPDQLDSLVAPIALYPDPLLAQTLAASTYPLEIIQLQQWMAKNPKLKDKALADAVAKQPWDPAVQSMAAFPDAVKRLADDIQWTTDLGNAFLAQQGDVMDACQRMRKKAQDNGALKTSEQQKVETKVVETKQVIVIEPANPEVIYVPSYSPTYVYGPPVYPYPPVYYPPYYAGAAFFSFSMGVMIGAAWGGAWGHCGWGHNDIDINVNNNFNRNTNINSGNRGSGNRGGGNSWSHNAQHRGGAPYADKAT
;
A
#
# COMPACT_ATOMS: atom_id res chain seq x y z
N MET A 1 57.18 -20.12 -17.43
CA MET A 1 57.92 -19.55 -16.31
C MET A 1 57.02 -18.47 -15.69
N ALA A 2 56.51 -18.50 -14.48
CA ALA A 2 56.71 -19.24 -13.30
C ALA A 2 55.37 -19.53 -12.63
N ASN A 3 55.27 -20.66 -11.97
CA ASN A 3 54.21 -21.08 -11.05
C ASN A 3 54.25 -20.28 -9.76
N GLU A 4 53.08 -20.02 -9.20
CA GLU A 4 52.95 -19.75 -7.76
C GLU A 4 51.71 -20.48 -7.19
N PRO A 5 51.79 -21.01 -5.95
CA PRO A 5 50.94 -22.10 -5.50
C PRO A 5 49.73 -21.67 -4.62
N PHE A 6 48.74 -22.53 -4.67
CA PHE A 6 47.56 -22.59 -3.79
C PHE A 6 47.94 -22.74 -2.31
N LEU A 7 47.40 -21.87 -1.44
CA LEU A 7 47.37 -22.07 0.02
C LEU A 7 45.96 -22.45 0.46
N THR A 8 45.79 -23.73 0.74
CA THR A 8 44.67 -24.34 1.44
C THR A 8 44.68 -23.94 2.92
N ARG A 9 43.59 -23.35 3.42
CA ARG A 9 43.34 -23.18 4.87
C ARG A 9 42.21 -24.11 5.32
N SER A 10 42.55 -25.05 6.20
CA SER A 10 41.68 -26.05 6.82
C SER A 10 40.76 -25.45 7.89
N PRO A 11 39.56 -26.05 8.16
CA PRO A 11 38.63 -25.59 9.17
C PRO A 11 39.01 -26.07 10.58
N ARG A 12 39.04 -25.16 11.54
CA ARG A 12 39.17 -25.46 12.98
C ARG A 12 37.85 -25.99 13.52
N ARG A 13 37.90 -27.25 13.98
CA ARG A 13 36.85 -27.89 14.80
C ARG A 13 36.92 -27.32 16.22
N ILE A 14 35.81 -26.80 16.74
CA ILE A 14 35.62 -26.48 18.15
C ILE A 14 34.89 -27.61 18.81
N SER A 15 35.57 -28.23 19.81
CA SER A 15 35.11 -29.35 20.62
C SER A 15 34.01 -28.95 21.59
N ARG A 16 32.99 -29.81 21.70
CA ARG A 16 31.93 -29.75 22.73
C ARG A 16 32.50 -30.31 24.05
N GLY A 17 32.55 -29.46 25.10
CA GLY A 17 32.77 -29.93 26.47
C GLY A 17 31.44 -30.22 27.15
N LEU A 18 31.24 -31.50 27.49
CA LEU A 18 30.18 -31.95 28.42
C LEU A 18 30.67 -31.70 29.86
N LEU A 19 29.90 -30.95 30.65
CA LEU A 19 30.05 -30.90 32.10
C LEU A 19 28.84 -31.62 32.72
N ALA A 20 29.08 -32.82 33.23
CA ALA A 20 28.14 -33.58 34.04
C ALA A 20 28.32 -33.18 35.51
N LEU A 21 27.28 -32.65 36.15
CA LEU A 21 27.26 -32.37 37.59
C LEU A 21 26.36 -33.42 38.25
N ALA A 22 26.98 -34.31 39.01
CA ALA A 22 26.29 -35.30 39.83
C ALA A 22 25.87 -34.66 41.17
N CYS A 23 24.57 -34.65 41.50
CA CYS A 23 24.07 -34.31 42.81
C CYS A 23 23.71 -35.60 43.57
N ALA A 24 24.45 -35.84 44.68
CA ALA A 24 24.20 -36.89 45.61
C ALA A 24 22.94 -36.62 46.43
N ILE A 25 22.06 -37.62 46.53
CA ILE A 25 20.85 -37.64 47.38
C ILE A 25 21.25 -38.15 48.74
N LEU A 26 21.11 -37.33 49.79
CA LEU A 26 21.13 -37.75 51.18
C LEU A 26 19.67 -37.96 51.63
N LEU A 27 19.31 -39.22 51.90
CA LEU A 27 18.06 -39.58 52.55
C LEU A 27 18.21 -39.36 54.07
N VAL A 28 17.31 -38.59 54.68
CA VAL A 28 17.05 -38.48 56.07
C VAL A 28 15.57 -38.86 56.32
N PRO A 29 15.24 -39.86 57.17
CA PRO A 29 13.85 -40.12 57.57
C PRO A 29 13.50 -39.25 58.77
N GLY A 30 12.43 -38.49 58.72
CA GLY A 30 11.91 -37.70 59.84
C GLY A 30 10.44 -37.37 59.67
N GLU A 31 9.65 -38.01 60.38
CA GLU A 31 8.34 -37.80 61.01
C GLU A 31 7.40 -36.70 60.50
N GLY A 32 6.15 -37.07 60.36
CA GLY A 32 5.04 -36.37 59.77
C GLY A 32 4.61 -35.09 60.50
N ALA A 33 4.30 -34.10 59.65
CA ALA A 33 3.44 -32.99 59.98
C ALA A 33 2.40 -32.80 58.88
N PRO A 34 1.16 -32.38 59.15
CA PRO A 34 0.10 -32.25 58.17
C PRO A 34 0.39 -31.09 57.21
N LEU A 35 0.43 -31.42 55.92
CA LEU A 35 0.55 -30.44 54.85
C LEU A 35 -0.70 -29.56 54.83
N ALA A 36 -0.57 -28.33 55.30
CA ALA A 36 -1.49 -27.28 54.95
C ALA A 36 -1.34 -27.00 53.47
N GLN A 37 -2.34 -27.27 52.66
CA GLN A 37 -2.46 -26.91 51.27
C GLN A 37 -2.44 -25.37 51.15
N ALA A 38 -1.28 -24.82 50.81
CA ALA A 38 -1.21 -23.42 50.38
C ALA A 38 -1.94 -23.32 49.02
N THR A 39 -3.11 -22.74 49.03
CA THR A 39 -3.80 -22.27 47.81
C THR A 39 -2.90 -21.27 47.15
N ALA A 40 -2.42 -21.60 45.95
CA ALA A 40 -1.73 -20.63 45.09
C ALA A 40 -2.62 -19.40 44.86
N PRO A 41 -2.07 -18.20 44.92
CA PRO A 41 -2.83 -17.01 44.57
C PRO A 41 -3.30 -17.15 43.12
N ALA A 42 -4.61 -16.96 42.89
CA ALA A 42 -5.19 -16.86 41.57
C ALA A 42 -4.41 -15.81 40.76
N ASP A 43 -4.00 -16.19 39.54
CA ASP A 43 -3.38 -15.32 38.58
C ASP A 43 -4.19 -14.01 38.49
N ALA A 44 -3.58 -12.92 38.95
CA ALA A 44 -4.08 -11.58 38.68
C ALA A 44 -4.08 -11.40 37.17
N PRO A 45 -5.12 -10.85 36.57
CA PRO A 45 -5.12 -10.56 35.14
C PRO A 45 -3.91 -9.69 34.83
N LYS A 46 -2.97 -10.22 34.02
CA LYS A 46 -1.85 -9.46 33.48
C LYS A 46 -2.45 -8.28 32.73
N ALA A 47 -2.37 -7.10 33.33
CA ALA A 47 -2.78 -5.86 32.66
C ALA A 47 -2.13 -5.87 31.27
N ALA A 48 -2.95 -5.86 30.22
CA ALA A 48 -2.47 -5.69 28.87
C ALA A 48 -1.68 -4.37 28.86
N ALA A 49 -0.42 -4.45 28.44
CA ALA A 49 0.36 -3.24 28.20
C ALA A 49 -0.45 -2.36 27.22
N PRO A 50 -0.43 -1.02 27.37
CA PRO A 50 -1.10 -0.15 26.40
C PRO A 50 -0.58 -0.53 25.01
N GLU A 51 -1.47 -0.86 24.08
CA GLU A 51 -1.10 -1.01 22.67
C GLU A 51 -0.53 0.34 22.23
N GLU A 52 0.77 0.37 21.97
CA GLU A 52 1.42 1.53 21.36
C GLU A 52 0.83 1.65 19.94
N ALA A 53 -0.10 2.60 19.77
CA ALA A 53 -0.53 3.01 18.45
C ALA A 53 0.71 3.46 17.66
N ALA A 54 0.87 2.99 16.43
CA ALA A 54 2.01 3.39 15.59
C ALA A 54 2.07 4.92 15.52
N ALA A 55 3.26 5.47 15.74
CA ALA A 55 3.45 6.91 15.65
C ALA A 55 3.10 7.37 14.23
N LYS A 56 2.15 8.31 14.12
CA LYS A 56 1.78 8.91 12.84
C LYS A 56 3.00 9.51 12.15
N LEU A 57 3.10 9.32 10.85
CA LEU A 57 4.13 9.97 10.03
C LEU A 57 3.88 11.48 9.99
N PRO A 58 4.93 12.30 10.18
CA PRO A 58 4.80 13.74 10.07
C PRO A 58 4.51 14.18 8.62
N PRO A 59 3.96 15.40 8.42
CA PRO A 59 3.54 15.89 7.10
C PRO A 59 4.61 15.80 6.00
N ASP A 60 5.87 16.14 6.30
CA ASP A 60 6.96 16.11 5.32
C ASP A 60 7.32 14.68 4.87
N GLN A 61 7.17 13.70 5.75
CA GLN A 61 7.36 12.29 5.38
C GLN A 61 6.20 11.80 4.51
N LEU A 62 4.97 12.21 4.83
CA LEU A 62 3.81 11.90 3.99
C LEU A 62 3.91 12.56 2.62
N ASP A 63 4.36 13.82 2.55
CA ASP A 63 4.60 14.52 1.29
C ASP A 63 5.58 13.72 0.41
N SER A 64 6.68 13.25 1.00
CA SER A 64 7.64 12.42 0.30
C SER A 64 7.02 11.08 -0.14
N LEU A 65 6.31 10.41 0.76
CA LEU A 65 5.70 9.09 0.52
C LEU A 65 4.72 9.11 -0.65
N VAL A 66 3.89 10.14 -0.77
CA VAL A 66 2.89 10.28 -1.86
C VAL A 66 3.46 10.89 -3.13
N ALA A 67 4.67 11.47 -3.09
CA ALA A 67 5.26 12.19 -4.23
C ALA A 67 5.21 11.43 -5.57
N PRO A 68 5.42 10.10 -5.63
CA PRO A 68 5.37 9.37 -6.89
C PRO A 68 3.99 9.28 -7.54
N ILE A 69 2.91 9.49 -6.77
CA ILE A 69 1.53 9.24 -7.20
C ILE A 69 0.58 10.43 -7.02
N ALA A 70 0.98 11.47 -6.29
CA ALA A 70 0.09 12.59 -5.93
C ALA A 70 -0.54 13.29 -7.16
N LEU A 71 0.12 13.23 -8.33
CA LEU A 71 -0.38 13.83 -9.57
C LEU A 71 -1.13 12.85 -10.48
N TYR A 72 -1.46 11.67 -9.99
CA TYR A 72 -2.37 10.78 -10.71
C TYR A 72 -3.76 11.43 -10.79
N PRO A 73 -4.50 11.23 -11.90
CA PRO A 73 -5.92 11.55 -11.94
C PRO A 73 -6.67 10.93 -10.76
N ASP A 74 -7.65 11.63 -10.22
CA ASP A 74 -8.34 11.22 -8.98
C ASP A 74 -8.85 9.78 -9.00
N PRO A 75 -9.41 9.24 -10.10
CA PRO A 75 -9.81 7.84 -10.16
C PRO A 75 -8.65 6.87 -9.97
N LEU A 76 -7.51 7.15 -10.60
CA LEU A 76 -6.32 6.30 -10.50
C LEU A 76 -5.65 6.46 -9.13
N LEU A 77 -5.62 7.66 -8.56
CA LEU A 77 -5.08 7.92 -7.23
C LEU A 77 -5.84 7.10 -6.17
N ALA A 78 -7.17 7.16 -6.18
CA ALA A 78 -8.01 6.40 -5.26
C ALA A 78 -7.73 4.89 -5.35
N GLN A 79 -7.69 4.35 -6.57
CA GLN A 79 -7.38 2.93 -6.80
C GLN A 79 -5.97 2.56 -6.32
N THR A 80 -4.98 3.43 -6.59
CA THR A 80 -3.59 3.18 -6.19
C THR A 80 -3.44 3.17 -4.67
N LEU A 81 -4.07 4.10 -3.97
CA LEU A 81 -4.06 4.16 -2.50
C LEU A 81 -4.72 2.92 -1.89
N ALA A 82 -5.89 2.51 -2.38
CA ALA A 82 -6.53 1.29 -1.91
C ALA A 82 -5.69 0.04 -2.20
N ALA A 83 -5.20 -0.11 -3.43
CA ALA A 83 -4.40 -1.27 -3.84
C ALA A 83 -3.08 -1.37 -3.07
N SER A 84 -2.45 -0.24 -2.67
CA SER A 84 -1.22 -0.25 -1.85
C SER A 84 -1.40 -0.93 -0.49
N THR A 85 -2.64 -1.02 0.01
CA THR A 85 -2.94 -1.74 1.26
C THR A 85 -2.84 -3.26 1.13
N TYR A 86 -2.67 -3.78 -0.10
CA TYR A 86 -2.56 -5.21 -0.44
C TYR A 86 -1.24 -5.53 -1.18
N PRO A 87 -0.07 -5.28 -0.56
CA PRO A 87 1.22 -5.34 -1.27
C PRO A 87 1.52 -6.71 -1.86
N LEU A 88 1.11 -7.81 -1.22
CA LEU A 88 1.32 -9.15 -1.76
C LEU A 88 0.49 -9.42 -3.02
N GLU A 89 -0.75 -8.93 -3.06
CA GLU A 89 -1.60 -9.07 -4.25
C GLU A 89 -1.09 -8.23 -5.42
N ILE A 90 -0.48 -7.05 -5.16
CA ILE A 90 0.20 -6.25 -6.19
C ILE A 90 1.34 -7.04 -6.84
N ILE A 91 2.18 -7.72 -6.05
CA ILE A 91 3.24 -8.60 -6.59
C ILE A 91 2.64 -9.75 -7.40
N GLN A 92 1.59 -10.39 -6.89
CA GLN A 92 0.90 -11.47 -7.59
C GLN A 92 0.30 -10.98 -8.92
N LEU A 93 -0.34 -9.83 -8.93
CA LEU A 93 -0.89 -9.21 -10.13
C LEU A 93 0.21 -8.94 -11.16
N GLN A 94 1.31 -8.31 -10.76
CA GLN A 94 2.44 -8.02 -11.64
C GLN A 94 3.01 -9.30 -12.26
N GLN A 95 3.23 -10.34 -11.46
CA GLN A 95 3.73 -11.63 -11.94
C GLN A 95 2.72 -12.33 -12.88
N TRP A 96 1.44 -12.23 -12.58
CA TRP A 96 0.39 -12.81 -13.41
C TRP A 96 0.29 -12.08 -14.76
N MET A 97 0.36 -10.75 -14.77
CA MET A 97 0.38 -9.95 -16.00
C MET A 97 1.60 -10.30 -16.88
N ALA A 98 2.77 -10.47 -16.28
CA ALA A 98 3.99 -10.88 -16.99
C ALA A 98 3.85 -12.26 -17.67
N LYS A 99 3.05 -13.17 -17.08
CA LYS A 99 2.75 -14.49 -17.67
C LYS A 99 1.64 -14.43 -18.72
N ASN A 100 0.86 -13.36 -18.78
CA ASN A 100 -0.30 -13.18 -19.64
C ASN A 100 -0.19 -11.93 -20.55
N PRO A 101 0.93 -11.67 -21.24
CA PRO A 101 1.20 -10.41 -21.96
C PRO A 101 0.28 -10.19 -23.17
N LYS A 102 -0.42 -11.23 -23.62
CA LYS A 102 -1.33 -11.15 -24.75
C LYS A 102 -2.76 -10.74 -24.39
N LEU A 103 -3.11 -10.78 -23.11
CA LEU A 103 -4.42 -10.38 -22.66
C LEU A 103 -4.53 -8.85 -22.67
N LYS A 104 -5.60 -8.34 -23.28
CA LYS A 104 -5.90 -6.90 -23.39
C LYS A 104 -7.40 -6.67 -23.25
N ASP A 105 -7.78 -5.45 -22.97
CA ASP A 105 -9.14 -4.96 -22.95
C ASP A 105 -10.09 -5.91 -22.19
N LYS A 106 -11.22 -6.27 -22.79
CA LYS A 106 -12.21 -7.15 -22.17
C LYS A 106 -11.66 -8.52 -21.78
N ALA A 107 -10.75 -9.10 -22.58
CA ALA A 107 -10.16 -10.41 -22.25
C ALA A 107 -9.29 -10.33 -21.00
N LEU A 108 -8.57 -9.24 -20.81
CA LEU A 108 -7.81 -8.97 -19.58
C LEU A 108 -8.78 -8.80 -18.40
N ALA A 109 -9.81 -7.96 -18.55
CA ALA A 109 -10.79 -7.74 -17.51
C ALA A 109 -11.47 -9.04 -17.06
N ASP A 110 -11.97 -9.85 -18.01
CA ASP A 110 -12.64 -11.13 -17.73
C ASP A 110 -11.71 -12.17 -17.07
N ALA A 111 -10.42 -12.13 -17.36
CA ALA A 111 -9.42 -13.03 -16.78
C ALA A 111 -9.02 -12.60 -15.36
N VAL A 112 -8.86 -11.31 -15.13
CA VAL A 112 -8.55 -10.72 -13.82
C VAL A 112 -9.71 -10.90 -12.85
N ALA A 113 -10.95 -10.75 -13.31
CA ALA A 113 -12.15 -10.96 -12.49
C ALA A 113 -12.25 -12.38 -11.88
N LYS A 114 -11.52 -13.35 -12.42
CA LYS A 114 -11.45 -14.73 -11.89
C LYS A 114 -10.37 -14.92 -10.85
N GLN A 115 -9.53 -13.93 -10.62
CA GLN A 115 -8.46 -14.01 -9.62
C GLN A 115 -9.01 -13.70 -8.23
N PRO A 116 -8.47 -14.31 -7.17
CA PRO A 116 -8.96 -14.13 -5.80
C PRO A 116 -8.41 -12.85 -5.15
N TRP A 117 -8.21 -11.78 -5.91
CA TRP A 117 -7.66 -10.52 -5.42
C TRP A 117 -8.75 -9.53 -5.02
N ASP A 118 -8.39 -8.59 -4.16
CA ASP A 118 -9.28 -7.46 -3.85
C ASP A 118 -9.66 -6.68 -5.12
N PRO A 119 -10.90 -6.19 -5.23
CA PRO A 119 -11.34 -5.41 -6.39
C PRO A 119 -10.47 -4.21 -6.73
N ALA A 120 -9.89 -3.55 -5.69
CA ALA A 120 -8.96 -2.45 -5.91
C ALA A 120 -7.68 -2.92 -6.62
N VAL A 121 -7.19 -4.13 -6.31
CA VAL A 121 -6.04 -4.74 -6.99
C VAL A 121 -6.41 -5.22 -8.38
N GLN A 122 -7.56 -5.88 -8.54
CA GLN A 122 -8.04 -6.35 -9.84
C GLN A 122 -8.11 -5.20 -10.86
N SER A 123 -8.65 -4.06 -10.46
CA SER A 123 -8.79 -2.90 -11.33
C SER A 123 -7.44 -2.30 -11.75
N MET A 124 -6.39 -2.43 -10.92
CA MET A 124 -5.04 -1.98 -11.27
C MET A 124 -4.46 -2.70 -12.50
N ALA A 125 -4.97 -3.87 -12.88
CA ALA A 125 -4.54 -4.56 -14.10
C ALA A 125 -4.73 -3.73 -15.38
N ALA A 126 -5.62 -2.75 -15.38
CA ALA A 126 -5.77 -1.77 -16.45
C ALA A 126 -4.54 -0.87 -16.59
N PHE A 127 -3.71 -0.71 -15.55
CA PHE A 127 -2.63 0.25 -15.47
C PHE A 127 -1.27 -0.42 -15.22
N PRO A 128 -0.71 -1.12 -16.20
CA PRO A 128 0.53 -1.90 -16.03
C PRO A 128 1.70 -1.08 -15.51
N ASP A 129 1.82 0.20 -15.90
CA ASP A 129 2.90 1.08 -15.44
C ASP A 129 2.75 1.47 -13.96
N ALA A 130 1.51 1.65 -13.49
CA ALA A 130 1.25 1.89 -12.06
C ALA A 130 1.49 0.62 -11.24
N VAL A 131 1.04 -0.55 -11.73
CA VAL A 131 1.33 -1.86 -11.09
C VAL A 131 2.83 -2.09 -11.01
N LYS A 132 3.57 -1.84 -12.11
CA LYS A 132 5.01 -1.98 -12.12
C LYS A 132 5.68 -1.08 -11.07
N ARG A 133 5.27 0.18 -10.95
CA ARG A 133 5.80 1.11 -9.95
C ARG A 133 5.58 0.63 -8.52
N LEU A 134 4.38 0.13 -8.22
CA LEU A 134 4.04 -0.44 -6.91
C LEU A 134 4.84 -1.72 -6.62
N ALA A 135 5.03 -2.57 -7.63
CA ALA A 135 5.71 -3.84 -7.46
C ALA A 135 7.24 -3.71 -7.40
N ASP A 136 7.83 -2.75 -8.12
CA ASP A 136 9.29 -2.55 -8.18
C ASP A 136 9.86 -2.09 -6.82
N ASP A 137 9.08 -1.34 -6.02
CA ASP A 137 9.45 -0.98 -4.65
C ASP A 137 8.32 -1.37 -3.68
N ILE A 138 8.35 -2.62 -3.27
CA ILE A 138 7.33 -3.19 -2.40
C ILE A 138 7.40 -2.62 -0.98
N GLN A 139 8.58 -2.15 -0.54
CA GLN A 139 8.71 -1.49 0.76
C GLN A 139 7.94 -0.17 0.75
N TRP A 140 8.19 0.68 -0.24
CA TRP A 140 7.45 1.93 -0.42
C TRP A 140 5.93 1.68 -0.53
N THR A 141 5.52 0.68 -1.31
CA THR A 141 4.10 0.32 -1.45
C THR A 141 3.49 -0.09 -0.12
N THR A 142 4.22 -0.87 0.68
CA THR A 142 3.77 -1.29 2.02
C THR A 142 3.66 -0.09 2.97
N ASP A 143 4.65 0.80 2.95
CA ASP A 143 4.66 2.01 3.78
C ASP A 143 3.52 2.96 3.40
N LEU A 144 3.25 3.12 2.10
CA LEU A 144 2.11 3.89 1.58
C LEU A 144 0.78 3.30 2.05
N GLY A 145 0.59 2.00 1.90
CA GLY A 145 -0.61 1.29 2.35
C GLY A 145 -0.81 1.37 3.87
N ASN A 146 0.26 1.23 4.64
CA ASN A 146 0.23 1.38 6.09
C ASN A 146 -0.15 2.80 6.51
N ALA A 147 0.46 3.82 5.90
CA ALA A 147 0.13 5.21 6.17
C ALA A 147 -1.33 5.51 5.82
N PHE A 148 -1.80 4.98 4.68
CA PHE A 148 -3.18 5.17 4.25
C PHE A 148 -4.20 4.53 5.20
N LEU A 149 -3.89 3.35 5.76
CA LEU A 149 -4.75 2.70 6.76
C LEU A 149 -4.75 3.43 8.11
N ALA A 150 -3.58 3.90 8.57
CA ALA A 150 -3.42 4.50 9.88
C ALA A 150 -3.86 5.98 9.92
N GLN A 151 -3.71 6.73 8.82
CA GLN A 151 -3.89 8.19 8.78
C GLN A 151 -4.37 8.66 7.39
N GLN A 152 -5.48 8.10 6.92
CA GLN A 152 -6.03 8.34 5.58
C GLN A 152 -6.19 9.84 5.27
N GLY A 153 -6.76 10.61 6.20
CA GLY A 153 -6.94 12.05 6.04
C GLY A 153 -5.64 12.81 5.82
N ASP A 154 -4.60 12.46 6.60
CA ASP A 154 -3.29 13.12 6.50
C ASP A 154 -2.58 12.76 5.17
N VAL A 155 -2.80 11.53 4.64
CA VAL A 155 -2.30 11.10 3.32
C VAL A 155 -3.00 11.86 2.20
N MET A 156 -4.32 12.03 2.28
CA MET A 156 -5.09 12.81 1.32
C MET A 156 -4.67 14.29 1.33
N ASP A 157 -4.47 14.88 2.50
CA ASP A 157 -3.97 16.25 2.64
C ASP A 157 -2.52 16.38 2.09
N ALA A 158 -1.67 15.34 2.24
CA ALA A 158 -0.34 15.31 1.62
C ALA A 158 -0.42 15.34 0.09
N CYS A 159 -1.33 14.58 -0.51
CA CYS A 159 -1.57 14.65 -1.96
C CYS A 159 -1.94 16.06 -2.40
N GLN A 160 -2.80 16.77 -1.65
CA GLN A 160 -3.17 18.14 -1.96
C GLN A 160 -2.00 19.12 -1.82
N ARG A 161 -1.16 18.98 -0.78
CA ARG A 161 0.06 19.79 -0.64
C ARG A 161 1.02 19.60 -1.82
N MET A 162 1.20 18.35 -2.27
CA MET A 162 2.07 18.05 -3.41
C MET A 162 1.49 18.58 -4.72
N ARG A 163 0.18 18.47 -4.94
CA ARG A 163 -0.50 19.07 -6.09
C ARG A 163 -0.31 20.59 -6.12
N LYS A 164 -0.46 21.24 -4.96
CA LYS A 164 -0.22 22.69 -4.86
C LYS A 164 1.23 23.05 -5.19
N LYS A 165 2.23 22.34 -4.65
CA LYS A 165 3.64 22.54 -5.00
C LYS A 165 3.88 22.41 -6.52
N ALA A 166 3.30 21.40 -7.14
CA ALA A 166 3.42 21.20 -8.60
C ALA A 166 2.75 22.31 -9.41
N GLN A 167 1.60 22.81 -8.94
CA GLN A 167 0.88 23.93 -9.58
C GLN A 167 1.67 25.24 -9.43
N ASP A 168 2.17 25.52 -8.24
CA ASP A 168 2.97 26.73 -7.95
C ASP A 168 4.28 26.75 -8.77
N ASN A 169 4.91 25.58 -8.98
CA ASN A 169 6.08 25.43 -9.86
C ASN A 169 5.74 25.45 -11.37
N GLY A 170 4.45 25.58 -11.71
CA GLY A 170 3.99 25.59 -13.10
C GLY A 170 4.10 24.23 -13.80
N ALA A 171 4.39 23.15 -13.06
CA ALA A 171 4.46 21.79 -13.58
C ALA A 171 3.06 21.19 -13.78
N LEU A 172 2.12 21.37 -12.83
CA LEU A 172 0.77 20.82 -12.92
C LEU A 172 -0.16 21.79 -13.68
N LYS A 173 -0.61 21.37 -14.85
CA LYS A 173 -1.49 22.13 -15.75
C LYS A 173 -2.48 21.21 -16.46
N THR A 174 -3.59 21.77 -16.90
CA THR A 174 -4.48 21.11 -17.86
C THR A 174 -3.74 20.83 -19.18
N SER A 175 -3.95 19.66 -19.74
CA SER A 175 -3.37 19.18 -21.00
C SER A 175 -4.41 18.39 -21.79
N GLU A 176 -4.03 17.83 -22.92
CA GLU A 176 -4.89 16.91 -23.70
C GLU A 176 -5.19 15.59 -22.95
N GLN A 177 -4.39 15.23 -21.93
CA GLN A 177 -4.51 14.00 -21.19
C GLN A 177 -5.28 14.16 -19.88
N GLN A 178 -5.21 15.37 -19.27
CA GLN A 178 -5.81 15.63 -17.97
C GLN A 178 -6.37 17.04 -17.86
N LYS A 179 -7.44 17.18 -17.09
CA LYS A 179 -8.04 18.45 -16.70
C LYS A 179 -7.69 18.74 -15.25
N VAL A 180 -7.07 19.88 -14.99
CA VAL A 180 -6.68 20.32 -13.63
C VAL A 180 -7.55 21.50 -13.23
N GLU A 181 -8.30 21.35 -12.15
CA GLU A 181 -9.20 22.38 -11.63
C GLU A 181 -8.96 22.59 -10.13
N THR A 182 -9.05 23.83 -9.68
CA THR A 182 -9.15 24.16 -8.26
C THR A 182 -10.62 24.34 -7.92
N LYS A 183 -11.13 23.50 -7.02
CA LYS A 183 -12.52 23.53 -6.55
C LYS A 183 -12.55 23.88 -5.07
N VAL A 184 -13.64 24.48 -4.61
CA VAL A 184 -13.93 24.62 -3.17
C VAL A 184 -14.87 23.50 -2.79
N VAL A 185 -14.40 22.63 -1.89
CA VAL A 185 -15.19 21.52 -1.34
C VAL A 185 -15.34 21.82 0.16
N GLU A 186 -16.58 22.02 0.59
CA GLU A 186 -16.89 22.53 1.92
C GLU A 186 -16.21 23.91 2.15
N THR A 187 -15.12 23.96 2.91
CA THR A 187 -14.37 25.18 3.21
C THR A 187 -12.93 25.14 2.73
N LYS A 188 -12.50 24.02 2.09
CA LYS A 188 -11.12 23.79 1.64
C LYS A 188 -11.02 24.00 0.12
N GLN A 189 -9.97 24.67 -0.31
CA GLN A 189 -9.56 24.64 -1.72
C GLN A 189 -8.84 23.33 -2.01
N VAL A 190 -9.31 22.60 -3.00
CA VAL A 190 -8.72 21.33 -3.44
C VAL A 190 -8.40 21.39 -4.92
N ILE A 191 -7.29 20.78 -5.30
CA ILE A 191 -6.88 20.62 -6.70
C ILE A 191 -7.34 19.24 -7.15
N VAL A 192 -8.24 19.22 -8.12
CA VAL A 192 -8.82 18.01 -8.69
C VAL A 192 -8.14 17.75 -10.03
N ILE A 193 -7.73 16.52 -10.28
CA ILE A 193 -7.17 16.05 -11.54
C ILE A 193 -8.12 15.02 -12.13
N GLU A 194 -8.80 15.38 -13.19
CA GLU A 194 -9.72 14.53 -13.92
C GLU A 194 -9.11 14.11 -15.26
N PRO A 195 -9.44 12.93 -15.82
CA PRO A 195 -9.11 12.61 -17.19
C PRO A 195 -9.74 13.65 -18.13
N ALA A 196 -9.00 14.11 -19.15
CA ALA A 196 -9.56 15.03 -20.16
C ALA A 196 -10.69 14.36 -20.96
N ASN A 197 -10.55 13.07 -21.23
CA ASN A 197 -11.64 12.20 -21.72
C ASN A 197 -12.07 11.26 -20.58
N PRO A 198 -13.33 11.29 -20.12
CA PRO A 198 -13.81 10.45 -19.03
C PRO A 198 -13.67 8.94 -19.26
N GLU A 199 -13.52 8.51 -20.51
CA GLU A 199 -13.36 7.09 -20.87
C GLU A 199 -11.90 6.64 -20.91
N VAL A 200 -10.93 7.56 -20.80
CA VAL A 200 -9.51 7.26 -20.99
C VAL A 200 -8.68 7.83 -19.83
N ILE A 201 -8.03 6.97 -19.09
CA ILE A 201 -7.08 7.38 -18.06
C ILE A 201 -5.66 7.20 -18.56
N TYR A 202 -4.86 8.24 -18.42
CA TYR A 202 -3.41 8.24 -18.66
C TYR A 202 -2.67 8.19 -17.35
N VAL A 203 -1.63 7.35 -17.25
CA VAL A 203 -0.76 7.29 -16.07
C VAL A 203 0.37 8.29 -16.25
N PRO A 204 0.46 9.37 -15.46
CA PRO A 204 1.56 10.31 -15.55
C PRO A 204 2.85 9.68 -14.97
N SER A 205 3.96 9.99 -15.62
CA SER A 205 5.31 9.68 -15.17
C SER A 205 6.13 10.95 -15.12
N TYR A 206 6.74 11.24 -13.97
CA TYR A 206 7.44 12.50 -13.71
C TYR A 206 8.53 12.29 -12.64
N SER A 207 9.51 13.19 -12.61
CA SER A 207 10.50 13.23 -11.53
C SER A 207 10.02 14.17 -10.43
N PRO A 208 9.81 13.71 -9.20
CA PRO A 208 9.38 14.56 -8.09
C PRO A 208 10.28 15.76 -7.85
N THR A 209 11.59 15.61 -7.96
CA THR A 209 12.54 16.71 -7.76
C THR A 209 12.31 17.86 -8.74
N TYR A 210 11.96 17.57 -10.00
CA TYR A 210 11.70 18.61 -11.00
C TYR A 210 10.30 19.22 -10.87
N VAL A 211 9.33 18.41 -10.46
CA VAL A 211 7.93 18.82 -10.35
C VAL A 211 7.67 19.59 -9.07
N TYR A 212 8.21 19.12 -7.95
CA TYR A 212 7.95 19.70 -6.62
C TYR A 212 9.13 20.47 -6.03
N GLY A 213 10.31 20.36 -6.66
CA GLY A 213 11.56 20.88 -6.12
C GLY A 213 12.24 19.89 -5.14
N PRO A 214 13.34 20.34 -4.48
CA PRO A 214 14.06 19.51 -3.54
C PRO A 214 13.18 19.16 -2.34
N PRO A 215 13.22 17.88 -1.87
CA PRO A 215 12.40 17.45 -0.75
C PRO A 215 13.00 17.86 0.59
N VAL A 216 12.14 18.08 1.60
CA VAL A 216 12.55 18.17 3.02
C VAL A 216 12.91 16.77 3.54
N TYR A 217 12.15 15.75 3.13
CA TYR A 217 12.40 14.35 3.42
C TYR A 217 12.65 13.59 2.10
N PRO A 218 13.66 12.71 1.98
CA PRO A 218 14.02 12.07 0.72
C PRO A 218 12.84 11.40 0.02
N TYR A 219 12.73 11.60 -1.30
CA TYR A 219 11.74 10.89 -2.11
C TYR A 219 12.05 9.39 -2.15
N PRO A 220 11.02 8.52 -2.25
CA PRO A 220 11.21 7.07 -2.37
C PRO A 220 12.12 6.72 -3.55
N PRO A 221 12.92 5.66 -3.45
CA PRO A 221 13.87 5.25 -4.50
C PRO A 221 13.19 4.49 -5.66
N VAL A 222 11.96 4.87 -6.03
CA VAL A 222 11.28 4.31 -7.19
C VAL A 222 11.86 4.90 -8.49
N TYR A 223 11.70 4.17 -9.60
CA TYR A 223 12.16 4.68 -10.88
C TYR A 223 11.40 5.94 -11.29
N TYR A 224 12.15 6.99 -11.59
CA TYR A 224 11.66 8.23 -12.19
C TYR A 224 12.29 8.44 -13.57
N PRO A 225 11.53 8.92 -14.56
CA PRO A 225 12.12 9.22 -15.85
C PRO A 225 13.15 10.34 -15.73
N PRO A 226 14.26 10.29 -16.48
CA PRO A 226 15.24 11.35 -16.48
C PRO A 226 14.62 12.64 -17.03
N TYR A 227 14.94 13.76 -16.41
CA TYR A 227 14.58 15.09 -16.94
C TYR A 227 15.66 15.57 -17.90
N TYR A 228 15.24 16.02 -19.07
CA TYR A 228 16.12 16.69 -20.04
C TYR A 228 15.69 18.15 -20.17
N ALA A 229 16.64 19.09 -20.16
CA ALA A 229 16.36 20.50 -20.31
C ALA A 229 15.55 20.76 -21.60
N GLY A 230 14.38 21.41 -21.47
CA GLY A 230 13.46 21.63 -22.58
C GLY A 230 12.39 20.55 -22.78
N ALA A 231 12.44 19.44 -22.04
CA ALA A 231 11.40 18.43 -22.04
C ALA A 231 10.18 18.88 -21.19
N ALA A 232 9.02 18.29 -21.45
CA ALA A 232 7.86 18.46 -20.58
C ALA A 232 8.14 17.85 -19.19
N PHE A 233 7.56 18.45 -18.14
CA PHE A 233 7.66 17.92 -16.77
C PHE A 233 7.07 16.51 -16.63
N PHE A 234 6.14 16.16 -17.53
CA PHE A 234 5.42 14.90 -17.54
C PHE A 234 5.65 14.15 -18.85
N SER A 235 5.71 12.85 -18.75
CA SER A 235 5.32 11.91 -19.80
C SER A 235 4.06 11.16 -19.37
N PHE A 236 3.28 10.70 -20.33
CA PHE A 236 2.09 9.90 -20.07
C PHE A 236 2.23 8.56 -20.77
N SER A 237 1.85 7.48 -20.10
CA SER A 237 1.70 6.18 -20.76
C SER A 237 0.54 6.23 -21.76
N MET A 238 0.44 5.20 -22.60
CA MET A 238 -0.72 5.07 -23.48
C MET A 238 -2.01 5.11 -22.68
N GLY A 239 -2.99 5.89 -23.10
CA GLY A 239 -4.28 5.99 -22.43
C GLY A 239 -5.00 4.65 -22.40
N VAL A 240 -5.56 4.31 -21.25
CA VAL A 240 -6.32 3.08 -21.06
C VAL A 240 -7.81 3.38 -21.14
N MET A 241 -8.49 2.72 -22.07
CA MET A 241 -9.94 2.80 -22.21
C MET A 241 -10.60 2.06 -21.04
N ILE A 242 -11.21 2.81 -20.12
CA ILE A 242 -11.83 2.26 -18.90
C ILE A 242 -13.35 2.02 -19.06
N GLY A 243 -13.93 2.30 -20.21
CA GLY A 243 -15.37 2.21 -20.48
C GLY A 243 -15.99 0.84 -20.21
N ALA A 244 -16.67 0.27 -21.19
CA ALA A 244 -17.47 -0.96 -21.02
C ALA A 244 -16.69 -2.19 -20.51
N ALA A 245 -15.39 -2.31 -20.82
CA ALA A 245 -14.58 -3.46 -20.39
C ALA A 245 -14.37 -3.50 -18.86
N TRP A 246 -14.27 -2.34 -18.23
CA TRP A 246 -13.93 -2.20 -16.81
C TRP A 246 -15.10 -1.68 -15.96
N GLY A 247 -16.32 -1.63 -16.53
CA GLY A 247 -17.56 -1.32 -15.79
C GLY A 247 -17.84 0.16 -15.55
N GLY A 248 -17.06 1.06 -16.13
CA GLY A 248 -17.39 2.50 -16.25
C GLY A 248 -17.37 3.35 -14.99
N ALA A 249 -17.35 2.78 -13.81
CA ALA A 249 -17.32 3.54 -12.57
C ALA A 249 -16.04 3.20 -11.79
N TRP A 250 -15.07 4.08 -11.91
CA TRP A 250 -13.83 4.03 -11.14
C TRP A 250 -14.01 4.83 -9.85
N GLY A 251 -13.18 4.51 -8.84
CA GLY A 251 -13.15 5.28 -7.62
C GLY A 251 -12.87 6.77 -7.85
N HIS A 252 -13.19 7.56 -6.88
CA HIS A 252 -12.80 8.97 -6.84
C HIS A 252 -12.35 9.37 -5.43
N CYS A 253 -11.65 10.49 -5.35
CA CYS A 253 -11.22 11.04 -4.08
C CYS A 253 -12.31 11.93 -3.48
N GLY A 254 -12.80 11.58 -2.30
CA GLY A 254 -13.74 12.39 -1.52
C GLY A 254 -13.00 13.47 -0.73
N TRP A 255 -12.53 14.51 -1.42
CA TRP A 255 -11.70 15.56 -0.84
C TRP A 255 -12.33 16.34 0.32
N GLY A 256 -13.65 16.37 0.44
CA GLY A 256 -14.36 17.00 1.56
C GLY A 256 -14.22 16.21 2.85
N HIS A 257 -14.35 14.90 2.75
CA HIS A 257 -14.35 14.01 3.91
C HIS A 257 -13.02 13.26 4.08
N ASN A 258 -12.04 13.53 3.19
CA ASN A 258 -10.74 12.86 3.14
C ASN A 258 -10.88 11.32 3.07
N ASP A 259 -11.83 10.85 2.27
CA ASP A 259 -12.09 9.44 2.00
C ASP A 259 -11.88 9.12 0.51
N ILE A 260 -11.98 7.84 0.18
CA ILE A 260 -12.03 7.39 -1.21
C ILE A 260 -13.26 6.53 -1.43
N ASP A 261 -13.89 6.74 -2.59
CA ASP A 261 -14.95 5.88 -3.07
C ASP A 261 -14.41 4.95 -4.14
N ILE A 262 -14.62 3.66 -3.98
CA ILE A 262 -14.31 2.66 -4.98
C ILE A 262 -15.57 1.88 -5.27
N ASN A 263 -15.98 1.85 -6.52
CA ASN A 263 -17.14 1.06 -6.91
C ASN A 263 -16.80 -0.43 -6.91
N VAL A 264 -17.04 -1.07 -5.78
CA VAL A 264 -16.88 -2.53 -5.61
C VAL A 264 -17.96 -3.35 -6.33
N ASN A 265 -19.00 -2.70 -6.88
CA ASN A 265 -20.10 -3.33 -7.63
C ASN A 265 -19.87 -3.33 -9.13
N ASN A 266 -18.69 -2.96 -9.62
CA ASN A 266 -18.34 -3.15 -11.02
C ASN A 266 -18.44 -4.64 -11.39
N ASN A 267 -18.57 -4.95 -12.68
CA ASN A 267 -18.83 -6.29 -13.20
C ASN A 267 -17.86 -7.40 -12.73
N PHE A 268 -16.75 -7.05 -12.07
CA PHE A 268 -15.82 -7.99 -11.48
C PHE A 268 -16.41 -8.77 -10.30
N ASN A 269 -17.34 -8.16 -9.54
CA ASN A 269 -17.88 -8.74 -8.30
C ASN A 269 -19.16 -9.54 -8.46
N ARG A 270 -19.67 -9.78 -9.64
CA ARG A 270 -20.95 -10.51 -9.82
C ARG A 270 -20.91 -11.97 -9.38
N ASN A 271 -19.75 -12.54 -9.06
CA ASN A 271 -19.62 -13.97 -8.77
C ASN A 271 -19.00 -14.33 -7.41
N THR A 272 -18.57 -13.37 -6.62
CA THR A 272 -18.14 -13.65 -5.24
C THR A 272 -19.29 -13.41 -4.29
N ASN A 273 -20.07 -14.46 -4.05
CA ASN A 273 -21.02 -14.52 -2.94
C ASN A 273 -20.20 -14.63 -1.65
N ILE A 274 -19.54 -13.54 -1.27
CA ILE A 274 -18.91 -13.43 0.04
C ILE A 274 -20.05 -13.27 1.03
N ASN A 275 -20.34 -14.35 1.73
CA ASN A 275 -21.25 -14.41 2.84
C ASN A 275 -20.77 -13.41 3.92
N SER A 276 -21.21 -12.15 3.81
CA SER A 276 -20.92 -11.12 4.79
C SER A 276 -21.80 -11.36 6.02
N GLY A 277 -21.42 -12.39 6.79
CA GLY A 277 -21.93 -12.57 8.14
C GLY A 277 -21.53 -11.42 9.02
N ASN A 278 -22.54 -10.69 9.46
CA ASN A 278 -22.52 -9.80 10.62
C ASN A 278 -21.68 -8.52 10.50
N ARG A 279 -22.17 -7.52 9.74
CA ARG A 279 -21.78 -6.14 9.91
C ARG A 279 -22.87 -5.41 10.70
N GLY A 280 -22.49 -4.90 11.88
CA GLY A 280 -23.34 -4.03 12.68
C GLY A 280 -23.88 -2.87 11.85
N SER A 281 -25.20 -2.74 11.82
CA SER A 281 -25.94 -1.70 11.11
C SER A 281 -25.62 -0.33 11.70
N GLY A 282 -24.68 0.38 11.11
CA GLY A 282 -24.52 1.82 11.24
C GLY A 282 -25.04 2.46 9.96
N ASN A 283 -26.26 2.99 10.03
CA ASN A 283 -26.91 3.73 8.96
C ASN A 283 -26.10 4.99 8.63
N ARG A 284 -25.27 4.96 7.57
CA ARG A 284 -24.66 6.16 6.96
C ARG A 284 -25.02 6.16 5.48
N GLY A 285 -25.45 7.33 5.00
CA GLY A 285 -26.03 7.57 3.68
C GLY A 285 -25.23 6.94 2.54
N GLY A 286 -25.95 6.44 1.56
CA GLY A 286 -25.48 5.57 0.48
C GLY A 286 -24.41 6.17 -0.42
N GLY A 287 -23.14 6.04 0.01
CA GLY A 287 -21.95 6.17 -0.81
C GLY A 287 -21.19 4.84 -0.73
N ASN A 288 -20.58 4.42 -1.81
CA ASN A 288 -19.73 3.23 -1.88
C ASN A 288 -18.34 3.52 -1.27
N SER A 289 -18.31 4.03 -0.04
CA SER A 289 -17.04 4.30 0.64
C SER A 289 -16.24 3.00 0.76
N TRP A 290 -15.00 3.03 0.28
CA TRP A 290 -14.09 1.90 0.35
C TRP A 290 -13.76 1.54 1.81
N SER A 291 -13.65 0.27 2.09
CA SER A 291 -13.19 -0.23 3.39
C SER A 291 -12.18 -1.36 3.18
N HIS A 292 -11.10 -1.31 3.96
CA HIS A 292 -10.05 -2.33 3.91
C HIS A 292 -10.59 -3.72 4.26
N ASN A 293 -10.19 -4.73 3.49
CA ASN A 293 -10.47 -6.13 3.77
C ASN A 293 -9.19 -6.86 4.20
N ALA A 294 -9.02 -7.06 5.50
CA ALA A 294 -7.82 -7.69 6.07
C ALA A 294 -7.51 -9.10 5.52
N GLN A 295 -8.52 -9.83 4.98
CA GLN A 295 -8.33 -11.16 4.40
C GLN A 295 -7.45 -11.11 3.13
N HIS A 296 -7.51 -10.01 2.37
CA HIS A 296 -6.72 -9.79 1.15
C HIS A 296 -5.30 -9.32 1.44
N ARG A 297 -4.97 -8.91 2.67
CA ARG A 297 -3.62 -8.46 2.99
C ARG A 297 -2.58 -9.59 3.04
N GLY A 298 -3.03 -10.84 3.23
CA GLY A 298 -2.20 -12.03 3.06
C GLY A 298 -1.02 -12.14 4.03
N GLY A 299 -1.11 -11.57 5.23
CA GLY A 299 -0.05 -11.62 6.26
C GLY A 299 1.05 -10.58 6.08
N ALA A 300 0.93 -9.62 5.14
CA ALA A 300 1.81 -8.46 5.12
C ALA A 300 1.64 -7.64 6.42
N PRO A 301 2.74 -7.19 7.06
CA PRO A 301 2.65 -6.55 8.37
C PRO A 301 1.92 -5.20 8.28
N TYR A 302 1.12 -4.90 9.29
CA TYR A 302 0.61 -3.56 9.53
C TYR A 302 1.66 -2.72 10.26
N ALA A 303 1.55 -1.40 10.19
CA ALA A 303 2.43 -0.50 10.93
C ALA A 303 2.23 -0.62 12.44
N ASP A 304 1.01 -0.95 12.86
CA ASP A 304 0.66 -1.22 14.26
C ASP A 304 -0.26 -2.44 14.37
N LYS A 305 -0.53 -2.86 15.61
CA LYS A 305 -1.44 -3.98 15.89
C LYS A 305 -2.91 -3.59 15.91
N ALA A 306 -3.21 -2.29 15.86
CA ALA A 306 -4.56 -1.75 15.91
C ALA A 306 -5.19 -1.57 14.52
N THR A 307 -4.37 -1.63 13.46
CA THR A 307 -4.81 -1.60 12.06
C THR A 307 -5.06 -3.02 11.56
#